data_364a419c7dcffcd13bea904ff131ba8a
#
_entry.id   364a419c7dcffcd13bea904ff131ba8a
#
_cell.length_a   1.000
_cell.length_b   1.000
_cell.length_c   1.000
_cell.angle_alpha   90.00
_cell.angle_beta   90.00
_cell.angle_gamma   90.00
#
_symmetry.space_group_name_H-M   'P 1'
#
loop_
_entity.id
_entity.type
_entity.pdbx_description
1 polymer ?
#
loop_
_entity_poly.entity_id
_entity_poly.type
_entity_poly.pdbx_seq_one_letter_code
_entity_poly.pdbx_strand_id
1 'polypeptide(L)'
;MKYTIAGLLATLATSASALPNIARSSYPTASASSSAAARILLGNSGHIYVADFSPKTGKFELTLDQEIEGGNSWMAYYDPNLLYAVDENSDELRLFNLDLEANKLTLKTKKAGSVGVVHLEFNSDKTRLVGAAYGNGTIDVWNTEKGGLEFVKTLKSPGKLGPDKERQAASHPHQANLDPSGRYFAVNDLGTDSVVIIDSKDDVYKIAKNIPVEAGCGPRHGVFYPRGGKKATHYIVACELSNQALVYSVSYEENTLAFKHHQSISTYGKDAPAKDPKTAAVGEILLAPNNKDVYISNRLSGNETDSIARFTIAECGTLTYADTVSSGGLLPRMMSFSRTAKHVFVGNQNGTSGLVALERGADGKLAEKPVATLPGSAFGEPLFGPQYVQQILLN
;
A
#
# COMPACT_ATOMS: atom_id res chain seq x y z
N MET A 1 -24.67 6.77 9.13
CA MET A 1 -23.69 6.29 10.11
C MET A 1 -22.46 5.82 9.37
N LYS A 2 -21.37 6.56 9.45
CA LYS A 2 -20.08 6.14 8.92
C LYS A 2 -19.50 5.20 9.96
N TYR A 3 -19.33 3.92 9.65
CA TYR A 3 -18.69 2.98 10.56
C TYR A 3 -17.18 3.31 10.62
N THR A 4 -16.71 3.66 11.81
CA THR A 4 -15.30 3.85 12.11
C THR A 4 -14.62 2.47 12.10
N ILE A 5 -13.80 2.19 11.10
CA ILE A 5 -12.97 0.98 11.05
C ILE A 5 -12.03 0.91 12.28
N ALA A 6 -11.67 2.05 12.87
CA ALA A 6 -10.89 2.11 14.10
C ALA A 6 -11.64 1.64 15.36
N GLY A 7 -12.98 1.71 15.39
CA GLY A 7 -13.78 1.29 16.55
C GLY A 7 -14.03 -0.23 16.62
N LEU A 8 -13.89 -0.95 15.52
CA LEU A 8 -14.17 -2.39 15.50
C LEU A 8 -12.96 -3.25 15.95
N LEU A 9 -11.75 -2.71 15.91
CA LEU A 9 -10.53 -3.42 16.32
C LEU A 9 -10.28 -3.39 17.84
N ALA A 10 -10.85 -2.44 18.58
CA ALA A 10 -10.58 -2.28 20.02
C ALA A 10 -11.46 -3.15 20.94
N THR A 11 -12.49 -3.84 20.45
CA THR A 11 -13.42 -4.61 21.29
C THR A 11 -13.28 -6.14 21.21
N LEU A 12 -12.31 -6.65 20.47
CA LEU A 12 -12.05 -8.10 20.35
C LEU A 12 -10.96 -8.65 21.28
N ALA A 13 -10.45 -7.85 22.20
CA ALA A 13 -9.31 -8.24 23.05
C ALA A 13 -9.69 -8.87 24.42
N THR A 14 -10.93 -9.27 24.67
CA THR A 14 -11.26 -9.97 25.95
C THR A 14 -12.26 -11.09 25.74
N SER A 15 -11.81 -12.25 25.30
CA SER A 15 -12.30 -13.55 25.77
C SER A 15 -11.41 -14.67 25.21
N ALA A 16 -10.42 -15.08 25.99
CA ALA A 16 -9.74 -16.35 25.79
C ALA A 16 -10.71 -17.48 26.16
N SER A 17 -11.47 -18.00 25.20
CA SER A 17 -12.11 -19.30 25.30
C SER A 17 -11.39 -20.25 24.35
N ALA A 18 -10.79 -21.28 24.92
CA ALA A 18 -10.13 -22.36 24.19
C ALA A 18 -11.06 -22.95 23.14
N LEU A 19 -10.76 -22.71 21.86
CA LEU A 19 -11.40 -23.38 20.74
C LEU A 19 -10.74 -24.75 20.52
N PRO A 20 -11.51 -25.77 20.10
CA PRO A 20 -10.97 -27.12 19.87
C PRO A 20 -9.95 -27.07 18.72
N ASN A 21 -8.81 -27.75 18.90
CA ASN A 21 -7.80 -28.03 17.88
C ASN A 21 -8.45 -28.67 16.65
N ILE A 22 -8.82 -27.85 15.66
CA ILE A 22 -9.08 -28.35 14.31
C ILE A 22 -7.70 -28.58 13.70
N ALA A 23 -7.35 -29.83 13.47
CA ALA A 23 -6.11 -30.22 12.82
C ALA A 23 -6.00 -29.47 11.50
N ARG A 24 -5.10 -28.47 11.45
CA ARG A 24 -4.70 -27.85 10.19
C ARG A 24 -4.10 -28.94 9.31
N SER A 25 -4.65 -29.10 8.14
CA SER A 25 -4.07 -29.94 7.09
C SER A 25 -2.62 -29.50 6.91
N SER A 26 -1.67 -30.37 7.22
CA SER A 26 -0.26 -30.17 6.95
C SER A 26 -0.11 -30.04 5.44
N TYR A 27 0.14 -28.81 4.96
CA TYR A 27 0.58 -28.62 3.58
C TYR A 27 1.92 -29.36 3.41
N PRO A 28 2.09 -30.12 2.32
CA PRO A 28 3.36 -30.82 2.08
C PRO A 28 4.47 -29.77 1.96
N THR A 29 5.59 -29.99 2.64
CA THR A 29 6.83 -29.24 2.44
C THR A 29 7.30 -29.51 1.01
N ALA A 30 6.88 -28.64 0.08
CA ALA A 30 7.33 -28.73 -1.30
C ALA A 30 8.80 -28.27 -1.38
N SER A 31 9.65 -29.10 -1.88
CA SER A 31 10.97 -28.72 -2.39
C SER A 31 10.79 -27.57 -3.37
N ALA A 32 11.61 -26.53 -3.28
CA ALA A 32 11.56 -25.35 -4.14
C ALA A 32 11.38 -25.76 -5.61
N SER A 33 10.17 -25.56 -6.15
CA SER A 33 9.89 -25.88 -7.53
C SER A 33 10.48 -24.75 -8.38
N SER A 34 11.51 -25.07 -9.16
CA SER A 34 12.19 -24.18 -10.12
C SER A 34 11.30 -23.64 -11.24
N SER A 35 9.98 -23.70 -11.10
CA SER A 35 8.98 -23.30 -12.08
C SER A 35 8.14 -22.06 -11.68
N ALA A 36 8.33 -21.49 -10.51
CA ALA A 36 7.61 -20.30 -10.09
C ALA A 36 8.04 -19.07 -10.90
N ALA A 37 7.10 -18.43 -11.57
CA ALA A 37 7.39 -17.23 -12.37
C ALA A 37 7.58 -15.98 -11.50
N ALA A 38 7.01 -15.98 -10.28
CA ALA A 38 7.10 -14.87 -9.33
C ALA A 38 6.87 -15.35 -7.91
N ARG A 39 7.55 -14.71 -6.97
CA ARG A 39 7.36 -14.91 -5.54
C ARG A 39 6.74 -13.64 -4.94
N ILE A 40 5.61 -13.80 -4.25
CA ILE A 40 4.76 -12.72 -3.77
C ILE A 40 4.81 -12.70 -2.24
N LEU A 41 5.25 -11.57 -1.68
CA LEU A 41 5.20 -11.30 -0.25
C LEU A 41 3.82 -10.74 0.10
N LEU A 42 3.21 -11.26 1.16
CA LEU A 42 1.90 -10.87 1.63
C LEU A 42 1.94 -10.62 3.14
N GLY A 43 1.11 -9.70 3.62
CA GLY A 43 0.94 -9.44 5.03
C GLY A 43 -0.50 -9.15 5.39
N ASN A 44 -0.90 -9.57 6.58
CA ASN A 44 -2.19 -9.25 7.18
C ASN A 44 -2.06 -9.05 8.69
N SER A 45 -3.19 -8.88 9.37
CA SER A 45 -3.22 -8.87 10.83
C SER A 45 -2.96 -10.29 11.35
N GLY A 46 -1.75 -10.51 11.88
CA GLY A 46 -1.34 -11.77 12.51
C GLY A 46 -0.39 -12.64 11.71
N HIS A 47 -0.20 -12.43 10.40
CA HIS A 47 0.66 -13.28 9.59
C HIS A 47 1.45 -12.53 8.53
N ILE A 48 2.61 -13.09 8.17
CA ILE A 48 3.37 -12.78 6.96
C ILE A 48 3.47 -14.05 6.13
N TYR A 49 3.15 -13.95 4.83
CA TYR A 49 3.16 -15.08 3.91
C TYR A 49 4.10 -14.83 2.73
N VAL A 50 4.52 -15.92 2.11
CA VAL A 50 5.08 -15.91 0.75
C VAL A 50 4.28 -16.87 -0.10
N ALA A 51 3.88 -16.43 -1.29
CA ALA A 51 3.20 -17.25 -2.28
C ALA A 51 4.01 -17.33 -3.57
N ASP A 52 4.12 -18.49 -4.14
CA ASP A 52 4.63 -18.70 -5.49
C ASP A 52 3.50 -18.53 -6.50
N PHE A 53 3.75 -17.74 -7.55
CA PHE A 53 2.81 -17.53 -8.64
C PHE A 53 3.32 -18.14 -9.92
N SER A 54 2.51 -19.01 -10.54
CA SER A 54 2.78 -19.61 -11.85
C SER A 54 1.71 -19.19 -12.86
N PRO A 55 1.99 -18.27 -13.79
CA PRO A 55 1.04 -17.86 -14.81
C PRO A 55 0.73 -19.00 -15.81
N LYS A 56 1.65 -19.96 -15.98
CA LYS A 56 1.42 -21.11 -16.88
C LYS A 56 0.32 -22.04 -16.37
N THR A 57 0.25 -22.22 -15.06
CA THR A 57 -0.75 -23.12 -14.46
C THR A 57 -1.96 -22.36 -13.89
N GLY A 58 -1.91 -21.02 -13.86
CA GLY A 58 -2.95 -20.19 -13.27
C GLY A 58 -3.10 -20.43 -11.77
N LYS A 59 -1.98 -20.61 -11.03
CA LYS A 59 -2.01 -20.99 -9.61
C LYS A 59 -1.11 -20.12 -8.76
N PHE A 60 -1.57 -19.89 -7.53
CA PHE A 60 -0.76 -19.51 -6.40
C PHE A 60 -0.56 -20.72 -5.47
N GLU A 61 0.59 -20.79 -4.82
CA GLU A 61 0.92 -21.76 -3.79
C GLU A 61 1.57 -21.02 -2.60
N LEU A 62 1.01 -21.15 -1.40
CA LEU A 62 1.62 -20.58 -0.19
C LEU A 62 2.84 -21.43 0.17
N THR A 63 4.03 -20.84 0.16
CA THR A 63 5.30 -21.48 0.51
C THR A 63 5.79 -21.09 1.90
N LEU A 64 5.33 -19.95 2.42
CA LEU A 64 5.52 -19.51 3.80
C LEU A 64 4.16 -19.05 4.35
N ASP A 65 3.83 -19.48 5.56
CA ASP A 65 2.76 -18.96 6.41
C ASP A 65 3.34 -18.85 7.82
N GLN A 66 3.70 -17.65 8.21
CA GLN A 66 4.33 -17.41 9.51
C GLN A 66 3.44 -16.50 10.35
N GLU A 67 3.01 -17.00 11.50
CA GLU A 67 2.31 -16.19 12.50
C GLU A 67 3.26 -15.12 13.05
N ILE A 68 2.86 -13.87 12.91
CA ILE A 68 3.55 -12.67 13.41
C ILE A 68 2.48 -11.78 14.01
N GLU A 69 2.45 -11.71 15.32
CA GLU A 69 1.49 -10.89 16.05
C GLU A 69 1.49 -9.43 15.57
N GLY A 70 0.31 -8.80 15.54
CA GLY A 70 0.13 -7.41 15.17
C GLY A 70 -0.30 -7.19 13.71
N GLY A 71 -0.29 -5.95 13.28
CA GLY A 71 -0.76 -5.52 11.96
C GLY A 71 0.36 -5.41 10.94
N ASN A 72 0.60 -6.46 10.15
CA ASN A 72 1.64 -6.50 9.10
C ASN A 72 1.12 -5.88 7.80
N SER A 73 0.61 -4.65 7.88
CA SER A 73 -0.09 -3.99 6.76
C SER A 73 0.83 -3.35 5.74
N TRP A 74 2.11 -3.17 6.07
CA TRP A 74 3.12 -2.66 5.16
C TRP A 74 4.50 -3.24 5.45
N MET A 75 5.23 -3.52 4.35
CA MET A 75 6.58 -4.08 4.43
C MET A 75 7.49 -3.44 3.41
N ALA A 76 8.80 -3.41 3.69
CA ALA A 76 9.83 -2.97 2.78
C ALA A 76 10.90 -4.07 2.67
N TYR A 77 10.97 -4.70 1.48
CA TYR A 77 11.96 -5.74 1.22
C TYR A 77 13.28 -5.13 0.78
N TYR A 78 14.34 -5.53 1.43
CA TYR A 78 15.73 -5.16 1.10
C TYR A 78 16.49 -6.42 0.69
N ASP A 79 16.70 -6.52 -0.62
CA ASP A 79 17.40 -7.63 -1.25
C ASP A 79 18.80 -7.86 -0.65
N PRO A 80 19.24 -9.11 -0.41
CA PRO A 80 18.58 -10.33 -0.84
C PRO A 80 17.61 -10.95 0.19
N ASN A 81 17.64 -10.54 1.46
CA ASN A 81 16.97 -11.32 2.52
C ASN A 81 16.50 -10.51 3.72
N LEU A 82 16.49 -9.20 3.66
CA LEU A 82 16.01 -8.39 4.79
C LEU A 82 14.59 -7.91 4.54
N LEU A 83 13.76 -7.97 5.57
CA LEU A 83 12.38 -7.52 5.53
C LEU A 83 12.10 -6.62 6.72
N TYR A 84 11.77 -5.35 6.44
CA TYR A 84 11.25 -4.41 7.42
C TYR A 84 9.73 -4.49 7.38
N ALA A 85 9.09 -4.69 8.53
CA ALA A 85 7.63 -4.79 8.62
C ALA A 85 7.10 -3.93 9.76
N VAL A 86 6.06 -3.17 9.47
CA VAL A 86 5.34 -2.39 10.48
C VAL A 86 4.50 -3.31 11.36
N ASP A 87 4.17 -2.82 12.55
CA ASP A 87 2.98 -3.21 13.27
C ASP A 87 2.05 -1.99 13.37
N GLU A 88 1.01 -1.93 12.53
CA GLU A 88 0.11 -0.78 12.51
C GLU A 88 -0.71 -0.61 13.79
N ASN A 89 -0.70 -1.59 14.69
CA ASN A 89 -1.42 -1.57 15.95
C ASN A 89 -0.54 -1.16 17.16
N SER A 90 0.77 -0.98 16.94
CA SER A 90 1.73 -0.63 17.98
C SER A 90 2.74 0.42 17.50
N ASP A 91 3.78 0.66 18.29
CA ASP A 91 4.90 1.53 17.95
C ASP A 91 6.10 0.77 17.37
N GLU A 92 5.94 -0.52 17.07
CA GLU A 92 7.06 -1.36 16.66
C GLU A 92 7.30 -1.35 15.15
N LEU A 93 8.55 -1.10 14.75
CA LEU A 93 9.09 -1.48 13.45
C LEU A 93 9.99 -2.70 13.65
N ARG A 94 9.78 -3.74 12.86
CA ARG A 94 10.44 -5.04 12.97
C ARG A 94 11.33 -5.31 11.76
N LEU A 95 12.52 -5.87 12.02
CA LEU A 95 13.46 -6.33 11.00
C LEU A 95 13.58 -7.85 11.08
N PHE A 96 13.34 -8.50 9.95
CA PHE A 96 13.46 -9.95 9.81
C PHE A 96 14.55 -10.31 8.79
N ASN A 97 15.08 -11.52 8.94
CA ASN A 97 15.72 -12.25 7.87
C ASN A 97 14.69 -13.14 7.19
N LEU A 98 14.46 -12.94 5.89
CA LEU A 98 13.59 -13.73 5.05
C LEU A 98 14.43 -14.64 4.15
N ASP A 99 14.57 -15.90 4.55
CA ASP A 99 15.23 -16.92 3.76
C ASP A 99 14.22 -17.55 2.80
N LEU A 100 14.32 -17.16 1.53
CA LEU A 100 13.39 -17.61 0.49
C LEU A 100 13.70 -19.04 0.00
N GLU A 101 14.90 -19.57 0.23
CA GLU A 101 15.24 -20.96 -0.11
C GLU A 101 14.69 -21.91 0.95
N ALA A 102 14.89 -21.57 2.21
CA ALA A 102 14.38 -22.35 3.33
C ALA A 102 12.89 -22.08 3.65
N ASN A 103 12.25 -21.09 2.98
CA ASN A 103 10.91 -20.60 3.30
C ASN A 103 10.77 -20.27 4.79
N LYS A 104 11.69 -19.46 5.31
CA LYS A 104 11.79 -19.17 6.74
C LYS A 104 11.90 -17.67 7.00
N LEU A 105 11.10 -17.18 7.94
CA LEU A 105 11.18 -15.82 8.46
C LEU A 105 11.71 -15.85 9.88
N THR A 106 12.74 -15.04 10.17
CA THR A 106 13.37 -15.00 11.51
C THR A 106 13.50 -13.54 11.96
N LEU A 107 12.91 -13.19 13.09
CA LEU A 107 13.06 -11.86 13.67
C LEU A 107 14.52 -11.62 14.05
N LYS A 108 15.10 -10.52 13.55
CA LYS A 108 16.46 -10.06 13.92
C LYS A 108 16.41 -9.06 15.06
N THR A 109 15.53 -8.08 14.95
CA THR A 109 15.35 -7.02 15.96
C THR A 109 14.03 -6.30 15.75
N LYS A 110 13.59 -5.58 16.75
CA LYS A 110 12.49 -4.63 16.70
C LYS A 110 12.86 -3.35 17.45
N LYS A 111 12.30 -2.24 17.04
CA LYS A 111 12.56 -0.92 17.62
C LYS A 111 11.25 -0.15 17.74
N ALA A 112 11.12 0.60 18.85
CA ALA A 112 10.00 1.50 19.03
C ALA A 112 10.19 2.79 18.23
N GLY A 113 9.10 3.27 17.64
CA GLY A 113 8.96 4.55 16.96
C GLY A 113 7.62 5.18 17.27
N SER A 114 6.95 5.71 16.25
CA SER A 114 5.59 6.23 16.39
C SER A 114 4.55 5.11 16.29
N VAL A 115 3.44 5.25 17.02
CA VAL A 115 2.30 4.31 16.93
C VAL A 115 1.62 4.40 15.58
N GLY A 116 1.31 3.24 15.00
CA GLY A 116 0.47 3.16 13.81
C GLY A 116 1.18 3.54 12.52
N VAL A 117 2.43 3.12 12.35
CA VAL A 117 3.11 3.23 11.05
C VAL A 117 2.40 2.32 10.05
N VAL A 118 1.93 2.88 8.92
CA VAL A 118 1.16 2.18 7.88
C VAL A 118 1.84 2.17 6.51
N HIS A 119 2.98 2.81 6.38
CA HIS A 119 3.76 2.85 5.14
C HIS A 119 5.25 3.07 5.42
N LEU A 120 6.10 2.44 4.61
CA LEU A 120 7.56 2.57 4.65
C LEU A 120 8.09 2.84 3.23
N GLU A 121 9.02 3.79 3.10
CA GLU A 121 9.70 4.10 1.86
C GLU A 121 11.20 4.31 2.08
N PHE A 122 12.04 3.61 1.32
CA PHE A 122 13.48 3.83 1.35
C PHE A 122 13.88 5.11 0.65
N ASN A 123 14.99 5.73 1.11
CA ASN A 123 15.73 6.68 0.29
C ASN A 123 16.46 5.94 -0.85
N SER A 124 17.05 6.68 -1.79
CA SER A 124 17.60 6.12 -3.03
C SER A 124 18.70 5.08 -2.83
N ASP A 125 19.53 5.24 -1.81
CA ASP A 125 20.64 4.32 -1.49
C ASP A 125 20.28 3.28 -0.41
N LYS A 126 19.02 3.30 0.04
CA LYS A 126 18.48 2.40 1.05
C LYS A 126 19.22 2.44 2.39
N THR A 127 19.81 3.57 2.73
CA THR A 127 20.44 3.81 4.03
C THR A 127 19.47 4.37 5.06
N ARG A 128 18.34 4.90 4.61
CA ARG A 128 17.25 5.42 5.45
C ARG A 128 15.92 4.87 5.01
N LEU A 129 15.02 4.74 5.97
CA LEU A 129 13.64 4.34 5.79
C LEU A 129 12.73 5.41 6.40
N VAL A 130 11.76 5.90 5.64
CA VAL A 130 10.78 6.90 6.08
C VAL A 130 9.45 6.21 6.30
N GLY A 131 8.92 6.31 7.51
CA GLY A 131 7.65 5.72 7.93
C GLY A 131 6.56 6.76 8.10
N ALA A 132 5.38 6.53 7.52
CA ALA A 132 4.19 7.35 7.74
C ALA A 132 3.36 6.75 8.87
N ALA A 133 3.24 7.45 10.01
CA ALA A 133 2.57 6.99 11.20
C ALA A 133 1.16 7.60 11.31
N TYR A 134 0.18 6.84 10.85
CA TYR A 134 -1.23 7.21 10.87
C TYR A 134 -1.74 7.45 12.30
N GLY A 135 -1.33 6.60 13.26
CA GLY A 135 -1.81 6.66 14.63
C GLY A 135 -1.39 7.92 15.38
N ASN A 136 -0.12 8.31 15.28
CA ASN A 136 0.44 9.46 16.02
C ASN A 136 0.43 10.77 15.22
N GLY A 137 0.11 10.76 13.94
CA GLY A 137 0.17 11.96 13.11
C GLY A 137 1.61 12.42 12.85
N THR A 138 2.54 11.47 12.69
CA THR A 138 3.96 11.72 12.62
C THR A 138 4.62 10.99 11.45
N ILE A 139 5.87 11.33 11.17
CA ILE A 139 6.69 10.73 10.13
C ILE A 139 8.02 10.35 10.77
N ASP A 140 8.33 9.07 10.78
CA ASP A 140 9.54 8.54 11.37
C ASP A 140 10.65 8.37 10.34
N VAL A 141 11.89 8.59 10.77
CA VAL A 141 13.09 8.32 9.99
C VAL A 141 13.93 7.28 10.72
N TRP A 142 14.34 6.25 10.01
CA TRP A 142 15.11 5.12 10.52
C TRP A 142 16.41 4.98 9.75
N ASN A 143 17.48 4.61 10.45
CA ASN A 143 18.75 4.22 9.85
C ASN A 143 18.73 2.71 9.53
N THR A 144 18.98 2.38 8.26
CA THR A 144 19.01 1.01 7.74
C THR A 144 20.37 0.61 7.18
N GLU A 145 21.40 1.43 7.43
CA GLU A 145 22.77 1.14 6.99
C GLU A 145 23.22 -0.24 7.44
N LYS A 146 23.97 -0.92 6.56
CA LYS A 146 24.48 -2.28 6.79
C LYS A 146 23.41 -3.30 7.16
N GLY A 147 22.15 -3.07 6.72
CA GLY A 147 21.03 -3.94 7.06
C GLY A 147 20.66 -3.89 8.56
N GLY A 148 20.85 -2.75 9.19
CA GLY A 148 20.45 -2.45 10.58
C GLY A 148 19.02 -1.89 10.66
N LEU A 149 18.59 -1.60 11.89
CA LEU A 149 17.36 -0.89 12.18
C LEU A 149 17.58 -0.06 13.43
N GLU A 150 17.74 1.26 13.26
CA GLU A 150 17.89 2.21 14.38
C GLU A 150 17.00 3.41 14.18
N PHE A 151 16.28 3.81 15.21
CA PHE A 151 15.44 5.00 15.18
C PHE A 151 16.31 6.26 15.15
N VAL A 152 16.00 7.20 14.23
CA VAL A 152 16.75 8.46 14.09
C VAL A 152 15.97 9.63 14.66
N LYS A 153 14.74 9.84 14.17
CA LYS A 153 13.89 10.96 14.59
C LYS A 153 12.46 10.82 14.14
N THR A 154 11.60 11.61 14.76
CA THR A 154 10.21 11.83 14.35
C THR A 154 10.01 13.28 13.92
N LEU A 155 9.23 13.47 12.85
CA LEU A 155 8.70 14.75 12.40
C LEU A 155 7.19 14.78 12.64
N LYS A 156 6.70 15.83 13.31
CA LYS A 156 5.24 16.00 13.48
C LYS A 156 4.65 16.54 12.18
N SER A 157 3.65 15.88 11.63
CA SER A 157 2.95 16.36 10.44
C SER A 157 2.19 17.66 10.77
N PRO A 158 2.42 18.73 10.01
CA PRO A 158 1.73 20.00 10.21
C PRO A 158 0.39 20.00 9.45
N GLY A 159 -0.45 20.98 9.71
CA GLY A 159 -1.64 21.25 8.92
C GLY A 159 -2.89 21.46 9.77
N LYS A 160 -3.95 21.92 9.11
CA LYS A 160 -5.27 22.04 9.70
C LYS A 160 -6.04 20.77 9.44
N LEU A 161 -6.81 20.33 10.44
CA LEU A 161 -7.69 19.18 10.29
C LEU A 161 -8.74 19.41 9.21
N GLY A 162 -9.04 18.37 8.46
CA GLY A 162 -10.07 18.38 7.43
C GLY A 162 -11.49 18.44 8.00
N PRO A 163 -12.52 18.47 7.13
CA PRO A 163 -13.90 18.66 7.53
C PRO A 163 -14.56 17.41 8.14
N ASP A 164 -14.05 16.21 7.88
CA ASP A 164 -14.61 14.97 8.41
C ASP A 164 -14.20 14.79 9.88
N LYS A 165 -15.16 14.98 10.79
CA LYS A 165 -14.92 14.98 12.24
C LYS A 165 -14.54 13.61 12.80
N GLU A 166 -14.85 12.52 12.09
CA GLU A 166 -14.50 11.15 12.51
C GLU A 166 -13.16 10.69 11.92
N ARG A 167 -12.98 10.92 10.61
CA ARG A 167 -11.84 10.41 9.87
C ARG A 167 -10.65 11.38 9.86
N GLN A 168 -10.89 12.66 10.15
CA GLN A 168 -9.91 13.74 10.18
C GLN A 168 -9.86 14.41 11.56
N ALA A 169 -10.10 13.65 12.64
CA ALA A 169 -10.02 14.14 14.02
C ALA A 169 -8.59 14.46 14.46
N ALA A 170 -7.60 13.92 13.78
CA ALA A 170 -6.17 14.14 13.97
C ALA A 170 -5.43 14.13 12.63
N SER A 171 -4.15 14.49 12.63
CA SER A 171 -3.25 14.25 11.51
C SER A 171 -3.04 12.75 11.33
N HIS A 172 -3.06 12.27 10.09
CA HIS A 172 -2.96 10.87 9.72
C HIS A 172 -2.07 10.68 8.47
N PRO A 173 -0.73 10.84 8.58
CA PRO A 173 0.18 10.49 7.50
C PRO A 173 -0.03 9.04 7.07
N HIS A 174 -0.29 8.82 5.77
CA HIS A 174 -0.66 7.50 5.29
C HIS A 174 0.36 6.88 4.35
N GLN A 175 1.05 7.70 3.54
CA GLN A 175 2.10 7.21 2.66
C GLN A 175 3.22 8.23 2.54
N ALA A 176 4.47 7.75 2.54
CA ALA A 176 5.64 8.51 2.13
C ALA A 176 6.07 8.05 0.74
N ASN A 177 6.30 8.97 -0.19
CA ASN A 177 6.79 8.70 -1.54
C ASN A 177 8.08 9.45 -1.81
N LEU A 178 9.16 8.73 -2.14
CA LEU A 178 10.39 9.35 -2.61
C LEU A 178 10.18 9.91 -4.01
N ASP A 179 10.52 11.18 -4.22
CA ASP A 179 10.48 11.80 -5.54
C ASP A 179 11.59 11.26 -6.46
N PRO A 180 11.45 11.34 -7.79
CA PRO A 180 12.44 10.80 -8.71
C PRO A 180 13.83 11.43 -8.62
N SER A 181 13.98 12.62 -8.02
CA SER A 181 15.30 13.20 -7.78
C SER A 181 16.06 12.54 -6.63
N GLY A 182 15.34 11.78 -5.79
CA GLY A 182 15.88 11.12 -4.61
C GLY A 182 16.11 12.06 -3.42
N ARG A 183 15.65 13.34 -3.51
CA ARG A 183 15.87 14.33 -2.44
C ARG A 183 14.64 14.54 -1.56
N TYR A 184 13.44 14.47 -2.13
CA TYR A 184 12.23 14.85 -1.42
C TYR A 184 11.33 13.64 -1.19
N PHE A 185 10.67 13.61 -0.02
CA PHE A 185 9.55 12.73 0.21
C PHE A 185 8.26 13.54 0.21
N ALA A 186 7.26 13.10 -0.56
CA ALA A 186 5.90 13.59 -0.47
C ALA A 186 5.12 12.66 0.47
N VAL A 187 4.66 13.19 1.60
CA VAL A 187 3.89 12.42 2.58
C VAL A 187 2.44 12.86 2.55
N ASN A 188 1.57 11.94 2.16
CA ASN A 188 0.13 12.17 2.11
C ASN A 188 -0.45 12.11 3.53
N ASP A 189 -1.08 13.19 4.00
CA ASP A 189 -1.73 13.25 5.31
C ASP A 189 -3.25 13.32 5.14
N LEU A 190 -3.90 12.19 5.39
CA LEU A 190 -5.35 12.03 5.28
C LEU A 190 -6.10 12.96 6.24
N GLY A 191 -5.58 13.15 7.44
CA GLY A 191 -6.25 13.90 8.51
C GLY A 191 -6.24 15.41 8.29
N THR A 192 -5.24 15.93 7.58
CA THR A 192 -5.05 17.38 7.39
C THR A 192 -5.30 17.85 5.96
N ASP A 193 -5.80 16.99 5.08
CA ASP A 193 -5.97 17.30 3.66
C ASP A 193 -4.72 17.99 3.09
N SER A 194 -3.56 17.34 3.25
CA SER A 194 -2.31 17.93 2.80
C SER A 194 -1.29 16.90 2.31
N VAL A 195 -0.33 17.37 1.52
CA VAL A 195 0.90 16.64 1.17
C VAL A 195 2.07 17.36 1.82
N VAL A 196 2.73 16.70 2.77
CA VAL A 196 3.90 17.24 3.47
C VAL A 196 5.16 16.90 2.67
N ILE A 197 5.93 17.91 2.30
CA ILE A 197 7.20 17.72 1.61
C ILE A 197 8.33 17.71 2.63
N ILE A 198 9.10 16.62 2.65
CA ILE A 198 10.30 16.47 3.47
C ILE A 198 11.51 16.61 2.56
N ASP A 199 12.45 17.48 2.92
CA ASP A 199 13.77 17.59 2.30
C ASP A 199 14.75 16.70 3.07
N SER A 200 15.31 15.70 2.40
CA SER A 200 16.30 14.77 2.95
C SER A 200 17.75 15.18 2.66
N LYS A 201 17.96 16.38 2.14
CA LYS A 201 19.30 16.87 1.82
C LYS A 201 20.24 16.77 3.02
N ASP A 202 21.47 16.35 2.75
CA ASP A 202 22.54 16.20 3.75
C ASP A 202 22.14 15.29 4.94
N ASP A 203 21.24 14.34 4.71
CA ASP A 203 20.68 13.39 5.70
C ASP A 203 19.95 14.07 6.88
N VAL A 204 19.50 15.32 6.71
CA VAL A 204 18.90 16.11 7.80
C VAL A 204 17.44 15.78 8.03
N TYR A 205 16.66 15.47 7.00
CA TYR A 205 15.21 15.23 7.04
C TYR A 205 14.44 16.32 7.79
N LYS A 206 13.95 17.30 7.08
CA LYS A 206 13.16 18.42 7.62
C LYS A 206 11.91 18.66 6.77
N ILE A 207 10.86 19.15 7.38
CA ILE A 207 9.68 19.60 6.65
C ILE A 207 10.06 20.85 5.90
N ALA A 208 9.99 20.76 4.56
CA ALA A 208 10.27 21.88 3.65
C ALA A 208 8.99 22.67 3.32
N LYS A 209 7.85 21.98 3.21
CA LYS A 209 6.57 22.62 2.88
C LYS A 209 5.41 21.72 3.28
N ASN A 210 4.28 22.33 3.62
CA ASN A 210 2.98 21.65 3.71
C ASN A 210 2.09 22.18 2.58
N ILE A 211 1.62 21.30 1.71
CA ILE A 211 0.83 21.64 0.52
C ILE A 211 -0.61 21.21 0.78
N PRO A 212 -1.53 22.15 1.00
CA PRO A 212 -2.94 21.79 1.17
C PRO A 212 -3.50 21.25 -0.15
N VAL A 213 -4.37 20.24 -0.02
CA VAL A 213 -5.19 19.71 -1.11
C VAL A 213 -6.65 20.11 -0.91
N GLU A 214 -7.53 19.64 -1.78
CA GLU A 214 -8.98 19.89 -1.68
C GLU A 214 -9.52 19.34 -0.35
N ALA A 215 -10.32 20.17 0.34
CA ALA A 215 -10.86 19.82 1.64
C ALA A 215 -11.81 18.59 1.56
N GLY A 216 -11.63 17.64 2.46
CA GLY A 216 -12.35 16.37 2.45
C GLY A 216 -11.80 15.33 1.47
N CYS A 217 -10.68 15.59 0.82
CA CYS A 217 -9.98 14.61 -0.01
C CYS A 217 -9.55 13.40 0.82
N GLY A 218 -8.93 13.60 1.98
CA GLY A 218 -8.28 12.55 2.73
C GLY A 218 -7.17 11.89 1.90
N PRO A 219 -6.05 12.59 1.64
CA PRO A 219 -4.93 12.05 0.85
C PRO A 219 -4.43 10.74 1.43
N ARG A 220 -4.52 9.67 0.67
CA ARG A 220 -4.10 8.35 1.12
C ARG A 220 -2.78 7.95 0.48
N HIS A 221 -2.81 7.55 -0.76
CA HIS A 221 -1.65 7.19 -1.55
C HIS A 221 -1.50 8.11 -2.76
N GLY A 222 -0.30 8.17 -3.32
CA GLY A 222 -0.03 8.97 -4.52
C GLY A 222 1.16 8.43 -5.29
N VAL A 223 1.34 8.94 -6.50
CA VAL A 223 2.43 8.55 -7.38
C VAL A 223 3.02 9.76 -8.10
N PHE A 224 4.33 9.81 -8.23
CA PHE A 224 5.02 10.78 -9.09
C PHE A 224 4.97 10.34 -10.55
N TYR A 225 4.73 11.26 -11.47
CA TYR A 225 4.69 11.05 -12.90
C TYR A 225 5.65 12.01 -13.62
N PRO A 226 6.40 11.57 -14.66
CA PRO A 226 6.56 10.19 -15.08
C PRO A 226 7.49 9.39 -14.15
N ARG A 227 7.39 8.06 -14.21
CA ARG A 227 8.39 7.16 -13.59
C ARG A 227 9.65 7.09 -14.43
N GLY A 228 10.79 6.80 -13.77
CA GLY A 228 12.08 6.56 -14.44
C GLY A 228 12.81 7.82 -14.89
N GLY A 229 12.23 9.01 -14.70
CA GLY A 229 12.89 10.28 -14.94
C GLY A 229 13.74 10.74 -13.73
N LYS A 230 14.53 11.80 -13.93
CA LYS A 230 15.26 12.47 -12.82
C LYS A 230 14.38 13.43 -12.02
N LYS A 231 13.26 13.85 -12.59
CA LYS A 231 12.27 14.75 -11.98
C LYS A 231 10.88 14.36 -12.45
N ALA A 232 9.92 14.51 -11.55
CA ALA A 232 8.51 14.40 -11.90
C ALA A 232 7.99 15.72 -12.46
N THR A 233 6.98 15.65 -13.31
CA THR A 233 6.22 16.80 -13.79
C THR A 233 4.87 16.92 -13.10
N HIS A 234 4.35 15.78 -12.58
CA HIS A 234 3.08 15.73 -11.88
C HIS A 234 3.16 14.80 -10.66
N TYR A 235 2.24 15.03 -9.73
CA TYR A 235 1.93 14.14 -8.61
C TYR A 235 0.44 13.86 -8.60
N ILE A 236 0.07 12.60 -8.50
CA ILE A 236 -1.32 12.16 -8.52
C ILE A 236 -1.64 11.63 -7.14
N VAL A 237 -2.67 12.19 -6.50
CA VAL A 237 -3.12 11.84 -5.15
C VAL A 237 -4.43 11.08 -5.25
N ALA A 238 -4.51 9.92 -4.61
CA ALA A 238 -5.74 9.17 -4.41
C ALA A 238 -6.39 9.60 -3.09
N CYS A 239 -7.59 10.17 -3.18
CA CYS A 239 -8.35 10.72 -2.07
C CYS A 239 -9.26 9.64 -1.48
N GLU A 240 -8.94 9.14 -0.28
CA GLU A 240 -9.72 8.07 0.37
C GLU A 240 -11.16 8.50 0.66
N LEU A 241 -11.36 9.74 1.13
CA LEU A 241 -12.66 10.18 1.63
C LEU A 241 -13.59 10.71 0.53
N SER A 242 -13.04 11.38 -0.47
CA SER A 242 -13.85 11.95 -1.57
C SER A 242 -13.98 11.05 -2.79
N ASN A 243 -13.27 9.91 -2.83
CA ASN A 243 -13.26 8.99 -3.98
C ASN A 243 -12.86 9.68 -5.29
N GLN A 244 -11.80 10.49 -5.22
CA GLN A 244 -11.24 11.22 -6.34
C GLN A 244 -9.74 10.94 -6.51
N ALA A 245 -9.24 11.14 -7.72
CA ALA A 245 -7.84 11.35 -8.00
C ALA A 245 -7.61 12.83 -8.28
N LEU A 246 -6.70 13.46 -7.54
CA LEU A 246 -6.26 14.83 -7.75
C LEU A 246 -4.91 14.82 -8.44
N VAL A 247 -4.79 15.55 -9.54
CA VAL A 247 -3.53 15.73 -10.26
C VAL A 247 -2.97 17.12 -9.98
N TYR A 248 -1.71 17.16 -9.62
CA TYR A 248 -0.95 18.40 -9.44
C TYR A 248 0.23 18.44 -10.38
N SER A 249 0.47 19.57 -11.06
CA SER A 249 1.76 19.81 -11.69
C SER A 249 2.81 20.09 -10.61
N VAL A 250 4.01 19.55 -10.79
CA VAL A 250 5.13 19.63 -9.85
C VAL A 250 6.22 20.54 -10.42
N SER A 251 6.69 21.47 -9.62
CA SER A 251 7.89 22.24 -9.88
C SER A 251 8.91 22.08 -8.76
N TYR A 252 10.19 22.03 -9.13
CA TYR A 252 11.32 21.92 -8.20
C TYR A 252 11.83 23.33 -7.91
N GLU A 253 11.55 23.81 -6.72
CA GLU A 253 12.06 25.08 -6.19
C GLU A 253 13.43 24.84 -5.50
N GLU A 254 14.11 25.88 -5.08
CA GLU A 254 15.46 25.79 -4.51
C GLU A 254 15.56 24.76 -3.36
N ASN A 255 14.60 24.78 -2.44
CA ASN A 255 14.63 23.96 -1.24
C ASN A 255 13.32 23.20 -0.97
N THR A 256 12.45 23.02 -1.98
CA THR A 256 11.18 22.31 -1.83
C THR A 256 10.61 21.90 -3.19
N LEU A 257 9.51 21.14 -3.15
CA LEU A 257 8.61 20.96 -4.28
C LEU A 257 7.42 21.92 -4.14
N ALA A 258 6.93 22.44 -5.25
CA ALA A 258 5.67 23.15 -5.30
C ALA A 258 4.68 22.42 -6.19
N PHE A 259 3.44 22.34 -5.72
CA PHE A 259 2.33 21.68 -6.40
C PHE A 259 1.29 22.72 -6.81
N LYS A 260 0.83 22.64 -8.06
CA LYS A 260 -0.27 23.44 -8.56
C LYS A 260 -1.37 22.48 -9.05
N HIS A 261 -2.58 22.64 -8.53
CA HIS A 261 -3.73 21.81 -8.93
C HIS A 261 -3.93 21.88 -10.45
N HIS A 262 -4.12 20.71 -11.06
CA HIS A 262 -4.30 20.52 -12.49
C HIS A 262 -5.67 19.92 -12.82
N GLN A 263 -6.09 18.88 -12.06
CA GLN A 263 -7.33 18.14 -12.33
C GLN A 263 -7.86 17.45 -11.08
N SER A 264 -9.18 17.35 -10.97
CA SER A 264 -9.89 16.43 -10.07
C SER A 264 -10.77 15.50 -10.91
N ILE A 265 -10.73 14.20 -10.66
CA ILE A 265 -11.52 13.21 -11.38
C ILE A 265 -12.00 12.11 -10.42
N SER A 266 -13.26 11.66 -10.57
CA SER A 266 -13.80 10.55 -9.78
C SER A 266 -13.03 9.26 -10.05
N THR A 267 -12.82 8.44 -9.01
CA THR A 267 -12.27 7.08 -9.15
C THR A 267 -13.32 6.06 -9.58
N TYR A 268 -14.57 6.46 -9.65
CA TYR A 268 -15.68 5.68 -10.21
C TYR A 268 -16.06 6.21 -11.59
N GLY A 269 -16.16 5.31 -12.57
CA GLY A 269 -16.71 5.67 -13.88
C GLY A 269 -18.21 5.93 -13.82
N LYS A 270 -18.77 6.55 -14.87
CA LYS A 270 -20.21 6.81 -14.97
C LYS A 270 -21.05 5.53 -14.90
N ASP A 271 -20.50 4.44 -15.44
CA ASP A 271 -21.21 3.16 -15.61
C ASP A 271 -21.01 2.18 -14.45
N ALA A 272 -20.18 2.53 -13.46
CA ALA A 272 -19.88 1.67 -12.32
C ALA A 272 -19.73 2.47 -11.01
N PRO A 273 -20.78 3.20 -10.59
CA PRO A 273 -20.74 3.97 -9.35
C PRO A 273 -20.71 3.05 -8.12
N ALA A 274 -20.25 3.58 -6.99
CA ALA A 274 -20.43 2.91 -5.71
C ALA A 274 -21.93 2.78 -5.39
N LYS A 275 -22.37 1.61 -4.96
CA LYS A 275 -23.73 1.39 -4.46
C LYS A 275 -23.96 2.11 -3.15
N ASP A 276 -22.94 2.19 -2.31
CA ASP A 276 -22.93 3.01 -1.09
C ASP A 276 -21.82 4.07 -1.14
N PRO A 277 -22.09 5.26 -1.72
CA PRO A 277 -21.10 6.32 -1.83
C PRO A 277 -20.64 6.89 -0.49
N LYS A 278 -21.39 6.67 0.61
CA LYS A 278 -21.04 7.21 1.93
C LYS A 278 -19.96 6.40 2.62
N THR A 279 -19.89 5.11 2.33
CA THR A 279 -18.87 4.21 2.88
C THR A 279 -17.70 4.01 1.94
N ALA A 280 -17.92 4.23 0.63
CA ALA A 280 -16.92 4.05 -0.40
C ALA A 280 -15.63 4.81 -0.08
N ALA A 281 -14.50 4.15 -0.32
CA ALA A 281 -13.18 4.68 0.00
C ALA A 281 -12.13 4.21 -1.01
N VAL A 282 -11.25 5.10 -1.44
CA VAL A 282 -10.12 4.70 -2.30
C VAL A 282 -9.10 3.86 -1.50
N GLY A 283 -8.49 2.89 -2.16
CA GLY A 283 -7.38 2.09 -1.62
C GLY A 283 -6.03 2.52 -2.17
N GLU A 284 -5.52 1.76 -3.12
CA GLU A 284 -4.19 1.91 -3.72
C GLU A 284 -4.24 2.66 -5.05
N ILE A 285 -3.12 3.28 -5.41
CA ILE A 285 -2.88 3.86 -6.72
C ILE A 285 -1.58 3.33 -7.32
N LEU A 286 -1.62 2.87 -8.55
CA LEU A 286 -0.45 2.40 -9.30
C LEU A 286 -0.29 3.16 -10.61
N LEU A 287 0.91 3.67 -10.87
CA LEU A 287 1.32 4.14 -12.19
C LEU A 287 2.06 3.02 -12.92
N ALA A 288 1.58 2.66 -14.11
CA ALA A 288 2.22 1.62 -14.92
C ALA A 288 3.64 2.03 -15.36
N PRO A 289 4.58 1.06 -15.51
CA PRO A 289 5.95 1.37 -15.91
C PRO A 289 6.10 2.03 -17.28
N ASN A 290 5.10 1.88 -18.15
CA ASN A 290 5.05 2.54 -19.46
C ASN A 290 4.60 4.01 -19.40
N ASN A 291 4.25 4.53 -18.22
CA ASN A 291 3.73 5.89 -18.02
C ASN A 291 2.47 6.21 -18.84
N LYS A 292 1.62 5.22 -19.13
CA LYS A 292 0.40 5.42 -19.94
C LYS A 292 -0.89 5.12 -19.18
N ASP A 293 -0.80 4.33 -18.10
CA ASP A 293 -1.96 3.89 -17.34
C ASP A 293 -1.78 4.12 -15.85
N VAL A 294 -2.85 4.55 -15.20
CA VAL A 294 -2.99 4.65 -13.74
C VAL A 294 -4.14 3.75 -13.31
N TYR A 295 -3.92 2.94 -12.28
CA TYR A 295 -4.94 2.06 -11.70
C TYR A 295 -5.21 2.48 -10.27
N ILE A 296 -6.48 2.53 -9.89
CA ILE A 296 -6.90 2.93 -8.55
C ILE A 296 -7.91 1.90 -8.04
N SER A 297 -7.66 1.33 -6.86
CA SER A 297 -8.62 0.44 -6.22
C SER A 297 -9.64 1.23 -5.41
N ASN A 298 -10.90 0.83 -5.54
CA ASN A 298 -12.03 1.33 -4.78
C ASN A 298 -12.45 0.28 -3.77
N ARG A 299 -12.81 0.68 -2.56
CA ARG A 299 -13.17 -0.17 -1.43
C ARG A 299 -14.51 0.25 -0.85
N LEU A 300 -15.17 -0.67 -0.12
CA LEU A 300 -16.40 -0.36 0.61
C LEU A 300 -17.52 0.21 -0.28
N SER A 301 -17.53 -0.19 -1.55
CA SER A 301 -18.49 0.32 -2.54
C SER A 301 -19.93 -0.12 -2.29
N GLY A 302 -20.15 -1.13 -1.46
CA GLY A 302 -21.44 -1.80 -1.26
C GLY A 302 -21.83 -2.73 -2.41
N ASN A 303 -21.00 -2.87 -3.44
CA ASN A 303 -21.20 -3.81 -4.54
C ASN A 303 -20.84 -5.25 -4.10
N GLU A 304 -21.17 -6.23 -4.93
CA GLU A 304 -20.84 -7.64 -4.69
C GLU A 304 -19.31 -7.85 -4.60
N THR A 305 -18.55 -7.14 -5.43
CA THR A 305 -17.11 -7.03 -5.35
C THR A 305 -16.72 -5.55 -5.48
N ASP A 306 -15.62 -5.18 -4.85
CA ASP A 306 -15.00 -3.89 -5.08
C ASP A 306 -14.25 -3.84 -6.42
N SER A 307 -13.85 -2.66 -6.85
CA SER A 307 -13.38 -2.45 -8.22
C SER A 307 -11.98 -1.85 -8.30
N ILE A 308 -11.37 -2.01 -9.48
CA ILE A 308 -10.16 -1.33 -9.90
C ILE A 308 -10.49 -0.49 -11.13
N ALA A 309 -10.38 0.82 -11.02
CA ALA A 309 -10.55 1.75 -12.12
C ALA A 309 -9.21 1.96 -12.85
N ARG A 310 -9.24 1.99 -14.18
CA ARG A 310 -8.12 2.37 -15.01
C ARG A 310 -8.34 3.72 -15.64
N PHE A 311 -7.29 4.51 -15.66
CA PHE A 311 -7.20 5.79 -16.34
C PHE A 311 -6.03 5.76 -17.32
N THR A 312 -6.20 6.37 -18.48
CA THR A 312 -5.05 6.73 -19.31
C THR A 312 -4.51 8.08 -18.84
N ILE A 313 -3.19 8.27 -18.94
CA ILE A 313 -2.53 9.53 -18.59
C ILE A 313 -1.83 10.12 -19.83
N ALA A 314 -2.13 11.37 -20.13
CA ALA A 314 -1.44 12.14 -21.17
C ALA A 314 -0.11 12.70 -20.66
N GLU A 315 0.80 13.08 -21.57
CA GLU A 315 2.10 13.69 -21.20
C GLU A 315 1.95 14.97 -20.37
N CYS A 316 0.86 15.72 -20.58
CA CYS A 316 0.51 16.89 -19.77
C CYS A 316 -0.06 16.53 -18.38
N GLY A 317 -0.10 15.24 -17.98
CA GLY A 317 -0.59 14.76 -16.70
C GLY A 317 -2.10 14.55 -16.62
N THR A 318 -2.87 14.90 -17.66
CA THR A 318 -4.33 14.75 -17.64
C THR A 318 -4.73 13.27 -17.60
N LEU A 319 -5.57 12.91 -16.64
CA LEU A 319 -6.19 11.60 -16.52
C LEU A 319 -7.51 11.55 -17.29
N THR A 320 -7.73 10.45 -18.02
CA THR A 320 -9.01 10.13 -18.66
C THR A 320 -9.45 8.74 -18.20
N TYR A 321 -10.64 8.65 -17.61
CA TYR A 321 -11.22 7.35 -17.24
C TYR A 321 -11.35 6.46 -18.48
N ALA A 322 -10.87 5.23 -18.36
CA ALA A 322 -10.87 4.27 -19.46
C ALA A 322 -11.86 3.13 -19.24
N ASP A 323 -11.71 2.42 -18.12
CA ASP A 323 -12.56 1.27 -17.78
C ASP A 323 -12.41 0.90 -16.29
N THR A 324 -13.18 -0.09 -15.85
CA THR A 324 -13.10 -0.68 -14.52
C THR A 324 -13.27 -2.19 -14.58
N VAL A 325 -12.63 -2.89 -13.65
CA VAL A 325 -12.79 -4.33 -13.47
C VAL A 325 -13.04 -4.66 -12.01
N SER A 326 -13.59 -5.85 -11.73
CA SER A 326 -13.69 -6.39 -10.38
C SER A 326 -12.31 -6.66 -9.79
N SER A 327 -12.10 -6.38 -8.49
CA SER A 327 -10.93 -6.80 -7.75
C SER A 327 -10.92 -8.31 -7.44
N GLY A 328 -12.02 -9.00 -7.72
CA GLY A 328 -12.25 -10.41 -7.41
C GLY A 328 -12.67 -10.67 -5.95
N GLY A 329 -12.74 -9.62 -5.12
CA GLY A 329 -13.12 -9.69 -3.71
C GLY A 329 -13.60 -8.36 -3.19
N LEU A 330 -13.43 -8.13 -1.90
CA LEU A 330 -13.80 -6.91 -1.20
C LEU A 330 -12.59 -6.32 -0.47
N LEU A 331 -12.59 -5.01 -0.27
CA LEU A 331 -11.52 -4.28 0.40
C LEU A 331 -10.13 -4.47 -0.26
N PRO A 332 -9.96 -4.21 -1.57
CA PRO A 332 -8.65 -4.25 -2.23
C PRO A 332 -7.77 -3.12 -1.67
N ARG A 333 -7.09 -3.40 -0.55
CA ARG A 333 -6.31 -2.39 0.20
C ARG A 333 -5.03 -2.03 -0.49
N MET A 334 -4.36 -3.01 -1.12
CA MET A 334 -3.12 -2.84 -1.84
C MET A 334 -3.10 -3.63 -3.14
N MET A 335 -2.41 -3.08 -4.12
CA MET A 335 -2.12 -3.70 -5.40
C MET A 335 -0.64 -3.52 -5.73
N SER A 336 -0.07 -4.43 -6.51
CA SER A 336 1.27 -4.25 -7.07
C SER A 336 1.39 -4.87 -8.46
N PHE A 337 2.33 -4.35 -9.26
CA PHE A 337 2.67 -4.99 -10.54
C PHE A 337 3.59 -6.18 -10.34
N SER A 338 3.43 -7.19 -11.20
CA SER A 338 4.54 -8.10 -11.45
C SER A 338 5.72 -7.32 -12.05
N ARG A 339 6.95 -7.85 -11.91
CA ARG A 339 8.17 -7.21 -12.47
C ARG A 339 8.05 -6.88 -13.95
N THR A 340 7.38 -7.73 -14.70
CA THR A 340 7.16 -7.54 -16.14
C THR A 340 5.98 -6.62 -16.43
N ALA A 341 5.23 -6.19 -15.41
CA ALA A 341 3.96 -5.48 -15.50
C ALA A 341 2.90 -6.17 -16.38
N LYS A 342 3.04 -7.49 -16.59
CA LYS A 342 2.03 -8.31 -17.27
C LYS A 342 0.88 -8.72 -16.36
N HIS A 343 1.07 -8.61 -15.04
CA HIS A 343 0.04 -8.91 -14.05
C HIS A 343 -0.03 -7.81 -13.01
N VAL A 344 -1.22 -7.64 -12.46
CA VAL A 344 -1.48 -6.88 -11.23
C VAL A 344 -1.91 -7.88 -10.17
N PHE A 345 -1.20 -7.90 -9.05
CA PHE A 345 -1.56 -8.65 -7.86
C PHE A 345 -2.41 -7.77 -6.96
N VAL A 346 -3.51 -8.31 -6.48
CA VAL A 346 -4.50 -7.60 -5.65
C VAL A 346 -4.69 -8.34 -4.33
N GLY A 347 -4.46 -7.65 -3.22
CA GLY A 347 -4.79 -8.11 -1.88
C GLY A 347 -6.17 -7.61 -1.46
N ASN A 348 -7.15 -8.51 -1.39
CA ASN A 348 -8.49 -8.23 -0.88
C ASN A 348 -8.57 -8.66 0.58
N GLN A 349 -8.87 -7.72 1.49
CA GLN A 349 -8.98 -8.05 2.93
C GLN A 349 -10.22 -8.89 3.23
N ASN A 350 -11.21 -8.92 2.33
CA ASN A 350 -12.46 -9.64 2.51
C ASN A 350 -12.99 -10.19 1.18
N GLY A 351 -14.06 -10.97 1.24
CA GLY A 351 -14.70 -11.58 0.09
C GLY A 351 -14.19 -12.99 -0.21
N THR A 352 -14.63 -13.54 -1.35
CA THR A 352 -14.32 -14.93 -1.73
C THR A 352 -12.87 -15.14 -2.12
N SER A 353 -12.21 -14.13 -2.71
CA SER A 353 -10.82 -14.19 -3.16
C SER A 353 -9.96 -13.21 -2.37
N GLY A 354 -9.02 -13.72 -1.55
CA GLY A 354 -8.07 -12.90 -0.78
C GLY A 354 -6.90 -12.39 -1.63
N LEU A 355 -6.31 -13.25 -2.47
CA LEU A 355 -5.25 -12.86 -3.41
C LEU A 355 -5.68 -13.16 -4.83
N VAL A 356 -5.48 -12.18 -5.72
CA VAL A 356 -5.89 -12.24 -7.12
C VAL A 356 -4.74 -11.80 -8.01
N ALA A 357 -4.52 -12.50 -9.13
CA ALA A 357 -3.67 -12.03 -10.23
C ALA A 357 -4.53 -11.71 -11.44
N LEU A 358 -4.53 -10.46 -11.88
CA LEU A 358 -5.17 -10.00 -13.11
C LEU A 358 -4.11 -9.82 -14.20
N GLU A 359 -4.36 -10.38 -15.39
CA GLU A 359 -3.50 -10.14 -16.55
C GLU A 359 -3.71 -8.71 -17.06
N ARG A 360 -2.60 -8.06 -17.41
CA ARG A 360 -2.60 -6.73 -18.01
C ARG A 360 -2.23 -6.84 -19.49
N GLY A 361 -3.16 -6.50 -20.36
CA GLY A 361 -2.97 -6.47 -21.81
C GLY A 361 -1.95 -5.40 -22.25
N ALA A 362 -1.53 -5.50 -23.50
CA ALA A 362 -0.62 -4.53 -24.12
C ALA A 362 -1.24 -3.12 -24.23
N ASP A 363 -2.55 -3.04 -24.30
CA ASP A 363 -3.37 -1.82 -24.29
C ASP A 363 -3.59 -1.26 -22.88
N GLY A 364 -3.06 -1.92 -21.84
CA GLY A 364 -3.20 -1.54 -20.44
C GLY A 364 -4.48 -2.05 -19.79
N LYS A 365 -5.42 -2.65 -20.50
CA LYS A 365 -6.64 -3.19 -19.92
C LYS A 365 -6.35 -4.39 -19.03
N LEU A 366 -6.98 -4.44 -17.85
CA LEU A 366 -6.94 -5.62 -16.98
C LEU A 366 -7.99 -6.62 -17.43
N ALA A 367 -7.64 -7.91 -17.39
CA ALA A 367 -8.57 -8.98 -17.71
C ALA A 367 -9.71 -9.03 -16.68
N GLU A 368 -10.94 -9.26 -17.16
CA GLU A 368 -12.11 -9.39 -16.28
C GLU A 368 -12.06 -10.65 -15.40
N LYS A 369 -11.43 -11.70 -15.92
CA LYS A 369 -11.25 -12.96 -15.19
C LYS A 369 -9.83 -13.05 -14.67
N PRO A 370 -9.64 -13.31 -13.36
CA PRO A 370 -8.32 -13.56 -12.81
C PRO A 370 -7.63 -14.76 -13.47
N VAL A 371 -6.30 -14.66 -13.67
CA VAL A 371 -5.49 -15.80 -14.12
C VAL A 371 -5.15 -16.75 -12.97
N ALA A 372 -5.16 -16.23 -11.73
CA ALA A 372 -4.98 -17.03 -10.51
C ALA A 372 -5.68 -16.37 -9.32
N THR A 373 -6.15 -17.18 -8.39
CA THR A 373 -6.73 -16.72 -7.11
C THR A 373 -6.31 -17.64 -5.98
N LEU A 374 -6.17 -17.06 -4.77
CA LEU A 374 -6.28 -17.78 -3.50
C LEU A 374 -7.55 -17.34 -2.79
N PRO A 375 -8.35 -18.26 -2.24
CA PRO A 375 -9.57 -17.90 -1.53
C PRO A 375 -9.25 -17.10 -0.26
N GLY A 376 -10.17 -16.26 0.18
CA GLY A 376 -10.06 -15.53 1.45
C GLY A 376 -9.83 -16.45 2.64
N SER A 377 -10.44 -17.64 2.64
CA SER A 377 -10.26 -18.66 3.67
C SER A 377 -8.82 -19.20 3.80
N ALA A 378 -7.96 -19.01 2.80
CA ALA A 378 -6.55 -19.37 2.91
C ALA A 378 -5.78 -18.47 3.89
N PHE A 379 -6.35 -17.32 4.27
CA PHE A 379 -5.75 -16.32 5.14
C PHE A 379 -6.42 -16.25 6.54
N GLY A 380 -7.36 -17.14 6.83
CA GLY A 380 -8.09 -17.20 8.10
C GLY A 380 -9.53 -16.68 8.03
N GLU A 381 -9.97 -15.99 9.07
CA GLU A 381 -11.33 -15.49 9.23
C GLU A 381 -11.65 -14.32 8.28
N PRO A 382 -12.93 -13.96 8.09
CA PRO A 382 -13.31 -12.74 7.34
C PRO A 382 -12.53 -11.51 7.82
N LEU A 383 -12.13 -10.64 6.89
CA LEU A 383 -11.26 -9.47 7.11
C LEU A 383 -9.77 -9.77 7.36
N PHE A 384 -9.35 -11.03 7.28
CA PHE A 384 -7.94 -11.43 7.41
C PHE A 384 -7.22 -11.63 6.07
N GLY A 385 -7.86 -11.32 4.95
CA GLY A 385 -7.16 -11.30 3.66
C GLY A 385 -5.98 -10.31 3.63
N PRO A 386 -5.10 -10.43 2.63
CA PRO A 386 -3.87 -9.64 2.55
C PRO A 386 -4.14 -8.13 2.52
N GLN A 387 -3.46 -7.40 3.41
CA GLN A 387 -3.41 -5.93 3.45
C GLN A 387 -2.23 -5.39 2.65
N TYR A 388 -1.22 -6.23 2.46
CA TYR A 388 -0.01 -5.97 1.69
C TYR A 388 0.22 -7.07 0.65
N VAL A 389 0.61 -6.66 -0.57
CA VAL A 389 0.96 -7.57 -1.66
C VAL A 389 2.06 -6.99 -2.52
N GLN A 390 3.20 -7.68 -2.65
CA GLN A 390 4.30 -7.25 -3.50
C GLN A 390 5.09 -8.41 -4.04
N GLN A 391 5.39 -8.40 -5.36
CA GLN A 391 6.38 -9.33 -5.88
C GLN A 391 7.76 -8.97 -5.36
N ILE A 392 8.40 -9.91 -4.68
CA ILE A 392 9.82 -9.87 -4.32
C ILE A 392 10.66 -10.62 -5.35
N LEU A 393 11.91 -10.20 -5.47
CA LEU A 393 12.79 -10.70 -6.51
C LEU A 393 13.12 -12.17 -6.31
N LEU A 394 12.97 -12.94 -7.41
CA LEU A 394 13.82 -14.10 -7.67
C LEU A 394 14.73 -13.73 -8.82
N ASN A 395 16.00 -14.10 -8.71
CA ASN A 395 16.97 -13.98 -9.80
C ASN A 395 16.57 -14.80 -11.01
#